data_07506a161a9d6d02ec2983de54f960fb
#
_entry.id   07506a161a9d6d02ec2983de54f960fb
#
_cell.length_a   1.000
_cell.length_b   1.000
_cell.length_c   1.000
_cell.angle_alpha   90.00
_cell.angle_beta   90.00
_cell.angle_gamma   90.00
#
_symmetry.space_group_name_H-M   'P 1'
#
loop_
_entity.id
_entity.type
_entity.pdbx_description
1 polymer ?
#
loop_
_entity_poly.entity_id
_entity_poly.type
_entity_poly.pdbx_seq_one_letter_code
_entity_poly.pdbx_strand_id
1 'polypeptide(L)'
;MSNSSVAPFVKWAGGKRQLLSQIKERMPEQYNNYFEPFVGGGAVIFELLPTNALINDINKALINAYKQICNAPEAFLKAIKKLDEEMWEDGKEYYYSLREHYNDKLMKAEFDIELAALFVFINKHCFNGLYRVNGK
;
A
#
# COMPACT_ATOMS: atom_id res chain seq x y z
N MET A 1 5.18 15.81 -22.83
CA MET A 1 5.09 15.64 -21.35
C MET A 1 4.68 14.20 -21.07
N SER A 2 5.56 13.41 -20.51
CA SER A 2 5.24 12.04 -20.12
C SER A 2 4.25 12.11 -18.96
N ASN A 3 2.99 11.73 -19.19
CA ASN A 3 2.06 11.42 -18.12
C ASN A 3 2.65 10.22 -17.36
N SER A 4 3.40 10.50 -16.31
CA SER A 4 3.76 9.48 -15.35
C SER A 4 2.47 9.06 -14.64
N SER A 5 1.83 8.00 -15.12
CA SER A 5 0.66 7.44 -14.47
C SER A 5 1.07 6.97 -13.08
N VAL A 6 0.50 7.57 -12.05
CA VAL A 6 0.65 7.09 -10.69
C VAL A 6 -0.08 5.76 -10.57
N ALA A 7 0.58 4.74 -10.06
CA ALA A 7 0.01 3.40 -9.93
C ALA A 7 -0.06 2.98 -8.46
N PRO A 8 -1.01 2.09 -8.11
CA PRO A 8 -1.04 1.47 -6.79
C PRO A 8 0.31 0.85 -6.41
N PHE A 9 0.78 1.11 -5.19
CA PHE A 9 2.07 0.59 -4.67
C PHE A 9 1.95 -0.81 -4.07
N VAL A 10 0.73 -1.33 -3.92
CA VAL A 10 0.44 -2.69 -3.46
C VAL A 10 -0.55 -3.38 -4.38
N LYS A 11 -0.43 -4.70 -4.48
CA LYS A 11 -1.47 -5.55 -5.06
C LYS A 11 -2.51 -5.84 -3.99
N TRP A 12 -3.78 -5.57 -4.28
CA TRP A 12 -4.85 -5.70 -3.30
C TRP A 12 -6.02 -6.50 -3.86
N ALA A 13 -6.47 -7.50 -3.10
CA ALA A 13 -7.63 -8.31 -3.48
C ALA A 13 -8.89 -7.42 -3.51
N GLY A 14 -9.73 -7.60 -4.52
CA GLY A 14 -10.94 -6.78 -4.72
C GLY A 14 -10.65 -5.35 -5.18
N GLY A 15 -9.49 -5.10 -5.77
CA GLY A 15 -9.14 -3.79 -6.32
C GLY A 15 -10.11 -3.32 -7.40
N LYS A 16 -10.41 -2.01 -7.40
CA LYS A 16 -11.41 -1.38 -8.27
C LYS A 16 -10.91 -1.07 -9.69
N ARG A 17 -9.71 -1.54 -10.07
CA ARG A 17 -9.09 -1.20 -11.35
C ARG A 17 -9.96 -1.56 -12.56
N GLN A 18 -10.65 -2.69 -12.51
CA GLN A 18 -11.55 -3.14 -13.58
C GLN A 18 -12.85 -2.32 -13.68
N LEU A 19 -13.17 -1.57 -12.63
CA LEU A 19 -14.38 -0.74 -12.54
C LEU A 19 -14.11 0.74 -12.81
N LEU A 20 -12.85 1.14 -13.07
CA LEU A 20 -12.48 2.55 -13.18
C LEU A 20 -13.30 3.31 -14.25
N SER A 21 -13.49 2.73 -15.43
CA SER A 21 -14.29 3.35 -16.48
C SER A 21 -15.73 3.61 -16.02
N GLN A 22 -16.36 2.59 -15.44
CA GLN A 22 -17.73 2.69 -14.94
C GLN A 22 -17.88 3.67 -13.77
N ILE A 23 -16.88 3.73 -12.90
CA ILE A 23 -16.85 4.70 -11.80
C ILE A 23 -16.74 6.12 -12.35
N LYS A 24 -15.80 6.38 -13.27
CA LYS A 24 -15.58 7.69 -13.88
C LYS A 24 -16.83 8.20 -14.62
N GLU A 25 -17.52 7.35 -15.37
CA GLU A 25 -18.76 7.69 -16.06
C GLU A 25 -19.90 8.14 -15.14
N ARG A 26 -19.88 7.71 -13.87
CA ARG A 26 -20.91 8.01 -12.88
C ARG A 26 -20.53 9.10 -11.89
N MET A 27 -19.30 9.57 -11.98
CA MET A 27 -18.83 10.65 -11.13
C MET A 27 -19.36 12.01 -11.60
N PRO A 28 -19.63 12.95 -10.68
CA PRO A 28 -19.92 14.33 -11.07
C PRO A 28 -18.70 14.95 -11.76
N GLU A 29 -18.93 15.81 -12.75
CA GLU A 29 -17.85 16.51 -13.46
C GLU A 29 -17.03 17.44 -12.53
N GLN A 30 -17.67 17.98 -11.49
CA GLN A 30 -17.05 18.87 -10.50
C GLN A 30 -17.41 18.42 -9.10
N TYR A 31 -16.41 18.40 -8.22
CA TYR A 31 -16.57 18.11 -6.80
C TYR A 31 -15.49 18.84 -5.99
N ASN A 32 -15.84 19.26 -4.78
CA ASN A 32 -14.93 20.00 -3.89
C ASN A 32 -14.09 19.05 -3.01
N ASN A 33 -14.68 17.95 -2.58
CA ASN A 33 -14.08 16.99 -1.67
C ASN A 33 -14.23 15.57 -2.22
N TYR A 34 -13.24 14.74 -1.97
CA TYR A 34 -13.23 13.32 -2.33
C TYR A 34 -13.06 12.47 -1.07
N PHE A 35 -13.93 11.50 -0.90
CA PHE A 35 -13.89 10.57 0.23
C PHE A 35 -13.86 9.13 -0.29
N GLU A 36 -12.84 8.37 0.12
CA GLU A 36 -12.73 6.95 -0.22
C GLU A 36 -12.52 6.12 1.05
N PRO A 37 -13.62 5.71 1.73
CA PRO A 37 -13.55 4.99 3.00
C PRO A 37 -13.06 3.54 2.89
N PHE A 38 -12.98 2.99 1.69
CA PHE A 38 -12.51 1.65 1.35
C PHE A 38 -11.45 1.75 0.26
N VAL A 39 -10.34 2.43 0.55
CA VAL A 39 -9.33 2.78 -0.46
C VAL A 39 -8.63 1.55 -1.06
N GLY A 40 -8.38 0.51 -0.27
CA GLY A 40 -7.65 -0.65 -0.72
C GLY A 40 -6.30 -0.28 -1.33
N GLY A 41 -5.95 -0.86 -2.48
CA GLY A 41 -4.71 -0.53 -3.20
C GLY A 41 -4.68 0.85 -3.84
N GLY A 42 -5.78 1.62 -3.81
CA GLY A 42 -5.81 3.00 -4.30
C GLY A 42 -6.07 3.16 -5.80
N ALA A 43 -6.69 2.18 -6.45
CA ALA A 43 -6.93 2.24 -7.89
C ALA A 43 -7.70 3.51 -8.31
N VAL A 44 -8.70 3.94 -7.54
CA VAL A 44 -9.53 5.10 -7.87
C VAL A 44 -8.81 6.40 -7.54
N ILE A 45 -8.28 6.54 -6.32
CA ILE A 45 -7.59 7.78 -5.93
C ILE A 45 -6.36 8.08 -6.80
N PHE A 46 -5.59 7.08 -7.20
CA PHE A 46 -4.43 7.26 -8.09
C PHE A 46 -4.81 7.55 -9.53
N GLU A 47 -5.99 7.12 -9.97
CA GLU A 47 -6.53 7.51 -11.28
C GLU A 47 -7.05 8.94 -11.31
N LEU A 48 -7.72 9.38 -10.23
CA LEU A 48 -8.39 10.69 -10.16
C LEU A 48 -7.47 11.82 -9.70
N LEU A 49 -6.49 11.51 -8.83
CA LEU A 49 -5.58 12.48 -8.20
C LEU A 49 -6.30 13.72 -7.64
N PRO A 50 -7.32 13.55 -6.81
CA PRO A 50 -8.11 14.67 -6.29
C PRO A 50 -7.26 15.57 -5.37
N THR A 51 -7.51 16.88 -5.40
CA THR A 51 -6.75 17.84 -4.58
C THR A 51 -7.11 17.78 -3.10
N ASN A 52 -8.40 17.53 -2.79
CA ASN A 52 -8.90 17.41 -1.42
C ASN A 52 -9.45 16.00 -1.20
N ALA A 53 -8.62 15.11 -0.69
CA ALA A 53 -8.97 13.71 -0.50
C ALA A 53 -8.83 13.27 0.96
N LEU A 54 -9.81 12.52 1.42
CA LEU A 54 -9.74 11.74 2.65
C LEU A 54 -9.92 10.28 2.29
N ILE A 55 -8.94 9.47 2.64
CA ILE A 55 -8.96 8.02 2.42
C ILE A 55 -8.99 7.27 3.74
N ASN A 56 -9.62 6.11 3.74
CA ASN A 56 -9.60 5.17 4.85
C ASN A 56 -9.67 3.73 4.37
N ASP A 57 -9.31 2.81 5.24
CA ASP A 57 -9.50 1.37 5.10
C ASP A 57 -9.52 0.73 6.48
N ILE A 58 -10.17 -0.42 6.62
CA ILE A 58 -10.17 -1.19 7.86
C ILE A 58 -8.78 -1.75 8.19
N ASN A 59 -7.96 -1.96 7.18
CA ASN A 59 -6.60 -2.48 7.33
C ASN A 59 -5.65 -1.37 7.82
N LYS A 60 -5.31 -1.41 9.09
CA LYS A 60 -4.45 -0.41 9.75
C LYS A 60 -3.02 -0.38 9.18
N ALA A 61 -2.47 -1.54 8.78
CA ALA A 61 -1.13 -1.61 8.19
C ALA A 61 -1.10 -0.94 6.81
N LEU A 62 -2.14 -1.13 6.01
CA LEU A 62 -2.32 -0.43 4.73
C LEU A 62 -2.39 1.09 4.92
N ILE A 63 -3.20 1.56 5.85
CA ILE A 63 -3.31 2.99 6.15
C ILE A 63 -2.00 3.56 6.70
N ASN A 64 -1.28 2.78 7.54
CA ASN A 64 0.06 3.17 7.96
C ASN A 64 1.01 3.37 6.77
N ALA A 65 0.99 2.46 5.79
CA ALA A 65 1.80 2.59 4.58
C ALA A 65 1.48 3.89 3.82
N TYR A 66 0.21 4.21 3.59
CA TYR A 66 -0.20 5.49 3.00
C TYR A 66 0.34 6.70 3.78
N LYS A 67 0.20 6.69 5.11
CA LYS A 67 0.68 7.78 5.97
C LYS A 67 2.20 7.96 5.88
N GLN A 68 2.96 6.88 5.94
CA GLN A 68 4.43 6.95 5.88
C GLN A 68 4.92 7.40 4.51
N ILE A 69 4.28 6.96 3.42
CA ILE A 69 4.59 7.44 2.06
C ILE A 69 4.34 8.95 1.93
N CYS A 70 3.24 9.46 2.49
CA CYS A 70 2.92 10.88 2.45
C CYS A 70 3.85 11.72 3.33
N ASN A 71 4.15 11.26 4.55
CA ASN A 71 4.83 12.07 5.56
C ASN A 71 6.36 11.98 5.49
N ALA A 72 6.90 10.84 5.05
CA ALA A 72 8.34 10.59 5.01
C ALA A 72 8.75 9.73 3.79
N PRO A 73 8.49 10.19 2.55
CA PRO A 73 8.69 9.39 1.33
C PRO A 73 10.13 8.93 1.14
N GLU A 74 11.11 9.77 1.43
CA GLU A 74 12.53 9.44 1.28
C GLU A 74 12.98 8.37 2.27
N ALA A 75 12.58 8.50 3.54
CA ALA A 75 12.88 7.51 4.58
C ALA A 75 12.20 6.17 4.29
N PHE A 76 10.96 6.20 3.79
CA PHE A 76 10.22 5.02 3.36
C PHE A 76 10.91 4.30 2.20
N LEU A 77 11.32 5.03 1.15
CA LEU A 77 12.04 4.46 0.00
C LEU A 77 13.39 3.88 0.40
N LYS A 78 14.11 4.54 1.31
CA LYS A 78 15.38 4.02 1.85
C LYS A 78 15.18 2.71 2.61
N ALA A 79 14.12 2.61 3.41
CA ALA A 79 13.80 1.39 4.14
C ALA A 79 13.48 0.22 3.19
N ILE A 80 12.67 0.44 2.13
CA ILE A 80 12.36 -0.60 1.13
C ILE A 80 13.62 -1.03 0.38
N LYS A 81 14.44 -0.09 -0.07
CA LYS A 81 15.69 -0.44 -0.80
C LYS A 81 16.60 -1.31 0.04
N LYS A 82 16.74 -1.01 1.32
CA LYS A 82 17.52 -1.83 2.25
C LYS A 82 16.99 -3.27 2.31
N LEU A 83 15.68 -3.46 2.44
CA LEU A 83 15.06 -4.80 2.45
C LEU A 83 15.27 -5.55 1.13
N ASP A 84 15.17 -4.88 -0.01
CA ASP A 84 15.40 -5.47 -1.33
C ASP A 84 16.89 -5.91 -1.51
N GLU A 85 17.84 -5.10 -1.03
CA GLU A 85 19.27 -5.40 -1.08
C GLU A 85 19.62 -6.61 -0.20
N GLU A 86 19.17 -6.64 1.04
CA GLU A 86 19.39 -7.74 1.98
C GLU A 86 18.73 -9.05 1.50
N MET A 87 17.54 -8.97 0.87
CA MET A 87 16.88 -10.14 0.27
C MET A 87 17.69 -10.75 -0.88
N TRP A 88 18.36 -9.93 -1.65
CA TRP A 88 19.22 -10.40 -2.75
C TRP A 88 20.39 -11.26 -2.26
N GLU A 89 20.92 -10.94 -1.07
CA GLU A 89 22.02 -11.66 -0.44
C GLU A 89 21.58 -12.96 0.25
N ASP A 90 20.50 -12.92 1.05
CA ASP A 90 20.10 -13.98 1.98
C ASP A 90 18.91 -14.83 1.52
N GLY A 91 18.18 -14.42 0.48
CA GLY A 91 17.19 -15.23 -0.21
C GLY A 91 15.92 -15.53 0.62
N LYS A 92 15.44 -16.79 0.50
CA LYS A 92 14.15 -17.22 1.01
C LYS A 92 14.02 -17.20 2.54
N GLU A 93 15.08 -17.54 3.26
CA GLU A 93 15.08 -17.56 4.73
C GLU A 93 14.93 -16.17 5.29
N TYR A 94 15.56 -15.18 4.67
CA TYR A 94 15.40 -13.77 5.01
C TYR A 94 13.95 -13.31 4.87
N TYR A 95 13.27 -13.67 3.78
CA TYR A 95 11.85 -13.37 3.60
C TYR A 95 10.99 -13.89 4.75
N TYR A 96 11.21 -15.11 5.23
CA TYR A 96 10.45 -15.66 6.34
C TYR A 96 10.73 -14.95 7.66
N SER A 97 11.99 -14.60 7.93
CA SER A 97 12.35 -13.83 9.12
C SER A 97 11.70 -12.45 9.14
N LEU A 98 11.66 -11.76 7.99
CA LEU A 98 10.97 -10.48 7.85
C LEU A 98 9.45 -10.59 8.06
N ARG A 99 8.86 -11.70 7.62
CA ARG A 99 7.43 -11.95 7.83
C ARG A 99 7.09 -12.19 9.30
N GLU A 100 7.95 -12.88 10.04
CA GLU A 100 7.81 -13.05 11.49
C GLU A 100 7.96 -11.69 12.21
N HIS A 101 8.96 -10.93 11.86
CA HIS A 101 9.17 -9.58 12.40
C HIS A 101 7.99 -8.65 12.14
N TYR A 102 7.44 -8.68 10.91
CA TYR A 102 6.23 -7.95 10.56
C TYR A 102 5.04 -8.32 11.45
N ASN A 103 4.79 -9.62 11.66
CA ASN A 103 3.70 -10.09 12.50
C ASN A 103 3.87 -9.66 13.96
N ASP A 104 5.09 -9.68 14.46
CA ASP A 104 5.44 -9.25 15.83
C ASP A 104 5.14 -7.76 16.03
N LYS A 105 5.55 -6.91 15.08
CA LYS A 105 5.22 -5.47 15.07
C LYS A 105 3.71 -5.21 14.99
N LEU A 106 2.97 -5.98 14.19
CA LEU A 106 1.52 -5.88 14.12
C LEU A 106 0.84 -6.21 15.46
N MET A 107 1.28 -7.27 16.13
CA MET A 107 0.74 -7.65 17.44
C MET A 107 1.01 -6.58 18.50
N LYS A 108 2.16 -5.91 18.41
CA LYS A 108 2.54 -4.80 19.31
C LYS A 108 1.92 -3.46 18.91
N ALA A 109 1.18 -3.41 17.79
CA ALA A 109 0.62 -2.19 17.21
C ALA A 109 1.66 -1.09 16.92
N GLU A 110 2.85 -1.47 16.49
CA GLU A 110 3.96 -0.57 16.12
C GLU A 110 3.80 -0.06 14.69
N PHE A 111 2.93 0.93 14.48
CA PHE A 111 2.64 1.51 13.17
C PHE A 111 3.65 2.62 12.80
N ASP A 112 4.81 2.24 12.32
CA ASP A 112 5.93 3.09 11.95
C ASP A 112 6.39 2.89 10.48
N ILE A 113 7.49 3.55 10.11
CA ILE A 113 8.09 3.44 8.77
C ILE A 113 8.55 2.01 8.49
N GLU A 114 9.14 1.33 9.48
CA GLU A 114 9.62 -0.03 9.32
C GLU A 114 8.46 -0.99 9.02
N LEU A 115 7.36 -0.91 9.77
CA LEU A 115 6.17 -1.71 9.49
C LEU A 115 5.60 -1.40 8.09
N ALA A 116 5.59 -0.15 7.67
CA ALA A 116 5.13 0.24 6.34
C ALA A 116 6.02 -0.36 5.23
N ALA A 117 7.34 -0.29 5.39
CA ALA A 117 8.29 -0.89 4.44
C ALA A 117 8.15 -2.41 4.37
N LEU A 118 8.06 -3.08 5.52
CA LEU A 118 7.82 -4.53 5.61
C LEU A 118 6.50 -4.93 4.94
N PHE A 119 5.42 -4.17 5.18
CA PHE A 119 4.12 -4.41 4.56
C PHE A 119 4.20 -4.40 3.03
N VAL A 120 4.81 -3.36 2.44
CA VAL A 120 4.95 -3.24 0.99
C VAL A 120 5.90 -4.29 0.44
N PHE A 121 7.02 -4.55 1.12
CA PHE A 121 7.99 -5.58 0.74
C PHE A 121 7.34 -6.98 0.71
N ILE A 122 6.64 -7.37 1.78
CA ILE A 122 5.95 -8.66 1.85
C ILE A 122 4.86 -8.77 0.78
N ASN A 123 4.09 -7.72 0.55
CA ASN A 123 3.08 -7.69 -0.51
C ASN A 123 3.70 -7.92 -1.90
N LYS A 124 4.85 -7.31 -2.18
CA LYS A 124 5.59 -7.46 -3.44
C LYS A 124 6.11 -8.90 -3.65
N HIS A 125 6.57 -9.54 -2.58
CA HIS A 125 7.25 -10.86 -2.63
C HIS A 125 6.35 -12.04 -2.25
N CYS A 126 5.13 -11.83 -1.74
CA CYS A 126 4.23 -12.93 -1.42
C CYS A 126 3.65 -13.58 -2.69
N PHE A 127 3.18 -14.82 -2.55
CA PHE A 127 2.62 -15.57 -3.66
C PHE A 127 1.44 -14.83 -4.31
N ASN A 128 1.53 -14.55 -5.61
CA ASN A 128 0.56 -13.79 -6.41
C ASN A 128 0.21 -12.39 -5.87
N GLY A 129 1.02 -11.80 -4.98
CA GLY A 129 0.73 -10.52 -4.36
C GLY A 129 -0.52 -10.55 -3.46
N LEU A 130 -0.94 -11.71 -3.00
CA LEU A 130 -2.10 -11.88 -2.11
C LEU A 130 -1.68 -11.73 -0.65
N TYR A 131 -1.82 -10.52 -0.13
CA TYR A 131 -1.69 -10.28 1.30
C TYR A 131 -2.88 -10.89 2.04
N ARG A 132 -2.61 -11.81 2.95
CA ARG A 132 -3.62 -12.46 3.81
C ARG A 132 -3.17 -12.42 5.26
N VAL A 133 -4.08 -12.06 6.14
CA VAL A 133 -3.92 -12.21 7.58
C VAL A 133 -4.69 -13.46 7.98
N ASN A 134 -3.98 -14.44 8.55
CA ASN A 134 -4.64 -15.57 9.16
C ASN A 134 -5.25 -15.09 10.47
N GLY A 135 -6.58 -14.93 10.49
CA GLY A 135 -7.30 -14.74 11.73
C GLY A 135 -7.18 -16.01 12.58
N LYS A 136 -6.72 -15.87 13.82
CA LYS A 136 -6.98 -16.86 14.87
C LYS A 136 -8.27 -16.49 15.55
#